data_fdaf0171e05160bec038725bfccb1b19
#
_entry.id   fdaf0171e05160bec038725bfccb1b19
#
_cell.length_a   1.000
_cell.length_b   1.000
_cell.length_c   1.000
_cell.angle_alpha   90.00
_cell.angle_beta   90.00
_cell.angle_gamma   90.00
#
_symmetry.space_group_name_H-M   'P 1'
#
loop_
_entity.id
_entity.type
_entity.pdbx_description
1 polymer ?
#
loop_
_entity_poly.entity_id
_entity_poly.type
_entity_poly.pdbx_seq_one_letter_code
_entity_poly.pdbx_strand_id
1 'polypeptide(L)'
;MKKLLTISLFIFSIFSFSQDNTIISNLENLIDNPVDSIKSKYFKFDISKLQFFNEKNDTIVLDTSLTIKNYYSFNFLKKDNFHLLKSNNVGRFYNTLTYEIQKDNLPKLGYSANDVMLIQREDILFSKVAYPLTELFFKSVYSQGQLTDAYFTSNLNESLNFSLAFKALRSLGTFQNSFFGSKQFRTTLNYNGEKIVTKFFYLSQSFERNENGGLTSASIENYESEDPIFDERSKLNVKFEDAKNNYQQRIFYLKNNFMLSNKKNNSFDLYHVFDFETSNNRYTQDNPSFYYGSSASGINEIVDHYKLRTLSNLSLIHI
;
A
#
# COMPACT_ATOMS: atom_id res chain seq x y z
N MET A 1 5.76 27.81 -2.93
CA MET A 1 4.36 27.64 -2.52
C MET A 1 3.35 28.16 -3.54
N LYS A 2 3.46 29.41 -4.07
CA LYS A 2 2.49 29.95 -5.06
C LYS A 2 2.35 29.12 -6.37
N LYS A 3 3.44 28.56 -6.90
CA LYS A 3 3.40 27.72 -8.13
C LYS A 3 2.76 26.34 -7.94
N LEU A 4 2.80 25.78 -6.72
CA LEU A 4 2.12 24.50 -6.41
C LEU A 4 0.60 24.71 -6.30
N LEU A 5 0.17 25.88 -5.77
CA LEU A 5 -1.24 26.23 -5.65
C LEU A 5 -1.90 26.43 -7.02
N THR A 6 -1.17 27.02 -7.99
CA THR A 6 -1.65 27.21 -9.37
C THR A 6 -1.80 25.90 -10.13
N ILE A 7 -0.91 24.93 -9.93
CA ILE A 7 -1.03 23.58 -10.53
C ILE A 7 -2.21 22.82 -9.93
N SER A 8 -2.43 22.92 -8.62
CA SER A 8 -3.58 22.32 -7.95
C SER A 8 -4.92 22.90 -8.43
N LEU A 9 -4.99 24.22 -8.63
CA LEU A 9 -6.18 24.89 -9.17
C LEU A 9 -6.43 24.52 -10.64
N PHE A 10 -5.38 24.32 -11.43
CA PHE A 10 -5.52 23.92 -12.83
C PHE A 10 -6.00 22.47 -12.98
N ILE A 11 -5.55 21.58 -12.11
CA ILE A 11 -6.06 20.20 -12.07
C ILE A 11 -7.54 20.16 -11.62
N PHE A 12 -7.93 21.00 -10.66
CA PHE A 12 -9.32 21.10 -10.21
C PHE A 12 -10.25 21.68 -11.31
N SER A 13 -9.77 22.61 -12.14
CA SER A 13 -10.55 23.18 -13.24
C SER A 13 -10.79 22.20 -14.40
N ILE A 14 -9.89 21.22 -14.61
CA ILE A 14 -10.07 20.17 -15.62
C ILE A 14 -11.20 19.20 -15.21
N PHE A 15 -11.40 18.98 -13.91
CA PHE A 15 -12.51 18.15 -13.41
C PHE A 15 -13.87 18.85 -13.41
N SER A 16 -13.90 20.20 -13.51
CA SER A 16 -15.14 20.96 -13.49
C SER A 16 -15.84 21.09 -14.86
N PHE A 17 -15.19 20.68 -15.95
CA PHE A 17 -15.72 20.81 -17.31
C PHE A 17 -16.42 19.57 -17.86
N SER A 18 -16.64 18.53 -17.05
CA SER A 18 -17.40 17.34 -17.46
C SER A 18 -18.80 17.25 -16.82
N GLN A 19 -19.54 18.33 -16.85
CA GLN A 19 -20.98 18.26 -16.72
C GLN A 19 -21.59 18.40 -18.12
N ASP A 20 -21.69 17.29 -18.79
CA ASP A 20 -22.42 17.20 -20.03
C ASP A 20 -23.92 17.43 -19.75
N ASN A 21 -24.50 18.48 -20.33
CA ASN A 21 -25.93 18.77 -20.21
C ASN A 21 -26.83 17.62 -20.71
N THR A 22 -26.28 16.65 -21.40
CA THR A 22 -26.94 15.39 -21.78
C THR A 22 -27.35 14.50 -20.61
N ILE A 23 -26.70 14.62 -19.42
CA ILE A 23 -27.10 13.85 -18.24
C ILE A 23 -28.38 14.41 -17.64
N ILE A 24 -28.57 15.74 -17.65
CA ILE A 24 -29.77 16.39 -17.09
C ILE A 24 -30.99 16.13 -17.97
N SER A 25 -30.85 16.21 -19.28
CA SER A 25 -31.95 15.90 -20.21
C SER A 25 -32.35 14.42 -20.19
N ASN A 26 -31.39 13.52 -19.93
CA ASN A 26 -31.68 12.10 -19.75
C ASN A 26 -32.36 11.79 -18.40
N LEU A 27 -32.11 12.58 -17.36
CA LEU A 27 -32.79 12.46 -16.07
C LEU A 27 -34.23 12.97 -16.13
N GLU A 28 -34.49 14.05 -16.85
CA GLU A 28 -35.85 14.57 -17.09
C GLU A 28 -36.72 13.55 -17.87
N ASN A 29 -36.15 12.93 -18.90
CA ASN A 29 -36.84 11.86 -19.65
C ASN A 29 -37.08 10.56 -18.83
N LEU A 30 -36.30 10.33 -17.78
CA LEU A 30 -36.50 9.20 -16.84
C LEU A 30 -37.63 9.45 -15.83
N ILE A 31 -37.94 10.72 -15.53
CA ILE A 31 -39.03 11.10 -14.62
C ILE A 31 -40.37 10.94 -15.32
N ASP A 32 -40.43 11.20 -16.64
CA ASP A 32 -41.70 11.18 -17.40
C ASP A 32 -42.13 9.75 -17.83
N ASN A 33 -41.21 8.74 -17.85
CA ASN A 33 -41.50 7.35 -18.21
C ASN A 33 -40.78 6.34 -17.29
N PRO A 34 -41.21 6.19 -16.03
CA PRO A 34 -40.43 5.38 -15.07
C PRO A 34 -40.51 3.86 -15.26
N VAL A 35 -41.45 3.34 -16.05
CA VAL A 35 -41.70 1.89 -16.10
C VAL A 35 -40.94 1.19 -17.25
N ASP A 36 -40.68 1.87 -18.37
CA ASP A 36 -40.01 1.26 -19.53
C ASP A 36 -38.51 1.42 -19.55
N SER A 37 -37.95 2.39 -18.82
CA SER A 37 -36.52 2.65 -18.79
C SER A 37 -35.71 1.68 -17.91
N ILE A 38 -36.37 1.00 -16.97
CA ILE A 38 -35.72 0.04 -16.07
C ILE A 38 -35.43 -1.31 -16.75
N LYS A 39 -36.12 -1.64 -17.82
CA LYS A 39 -35.95 -2.93 -18.52
C LYS A 39 -34.82 -2.99 -19.55
N SER A 40 -34.21 -1.88 -19.98
CA SER A 40 -33.37 -1.90 -21.18
C SER A 40 -31.89 -1.68 -21.00
N LYS A 41 -31.37 -1.40 -19.81
CA LYS A 41 -29.91 -1.23 -19.63
C LYS A 41 -29.36 -1.85 -18.36
N TYR A 42 -29.59 -3.15 -18.16
CA TYR A 42 -28.59 -3.90 -17.41
C TYR A 42 -27.34 -4.00 -18.30
N PHE A 43 -26.45 -3.04 -18.13
CA PHE A 43 -25.11 -3.11 -18.70
C PHE A 43 -24.44 -4.35 -18.12
N LYS A 44 -24.33 -5.43 -18.92
CA LYS A 44 -23.74 -6.67 -18.47
C LYS A 44 -22.26 -6.40 -18.26
N PHE A 45 -21.90 -6.13 -17.01
CA PHE A 45 -20.53 -5.91 -16.61
C PHE A 45 -19.73 -7.20 -16.89
N ASP A 46 -18.75 -7.09 -17.76
CA ASP A 46 -17.89 -8.21 -18.13
C ASP A 46 -16.56 -8.07 -17.37
N ILE A 47 -16.41 -8.86 -16.31
CA ILE A 47 -15.22 -8.88 -15.46
C ILE A 47 -13.96 -9.27 -16.25
N SER A 48 -14.10 -10.09 -17.32
CA SER A 48 -12.96 -10.50 -18.14
C SER A 48 -12.25 -9.34 -18.84
N LYS A 49 -12.92 -8.19 -18.94
CA LYS A 49 -12.38 -6.94 -19.50
C LYS A 49 -11.59 -6.11 -18.50
N LEU A 50 -11.52 -6.54 -17.25
CA LEU A 50 -10.65 -5.96 -16.21
C LEU A 50 -9.37 -6.80 -16.14
N GLN A 51 -8.30 -6.27 -16.65
CA GLN A 51 -7.01 -6.95 -16.64
C GLN A 51 -6.04 -6.23 -15.71
N PHE A 52 -5.44 -7.00 -14.81
CA PHE A 52 -4.38 -6.55 -13.92
C PHE A 52 -3.14 -7.40 -14.18
N PHE A 53 -1.99 -6.78 -14.23
CA PHE A 53 -0.74 -7.46 -14.53
C PHE A 53 0.42 -6.80 -13.81
N ASN A 54 1.44 -7.58 -13.51
CA ASN A 54 2.66 -7.11 -12.89
C ASN A 54 3.63 -6.49 -13.92
N GLU A 55 4.83 -6.15 -13.49
CA GLU A 55 5.90 -5.63 -14.36
C GLU A 55 6.26 -6.60 -15.49
N LYS A 56 6.22 -7.92 -15.22
CA LYS A 56 6.57 -9.00 -16.16
C LYS A 56 5.44 -9.35 -17.13
N ASN A 57 4.27 -8.69 -17.04
CA ASN A 57 3.03 -8.97 -17.77
C ASN A 57 2.32 -10.27 -17.34
N ASP A 58 2.65 -10.83 -16.18
CA ASP A 58 1.85 -11.92 -15.62
C ASP A 58 0.48 -11.37 -15.23
N THR A 59 -0.58 -11.92 -15.82
CA THR A 59 -1.94 -11.45 -15.57
C THR A 59 -2.46 -12.02 -14.27
N ILE A 60 -3.07 -11.15 -13.47
CA ILE A 60 -3.73 -11.50 -12.22
C ILE A 60 -5.23 -11.34 -12.41
N VAL A 61 -5.97 -12.40 -12.08
CA VAL A 61 -7.44 -12.36 -12.08
C VAL A 61 -7.89 -11.67 -10.78
N LEU A 62 -8.61 -10.56 -10.92
CA LEU A 62 -9.22 -9.91 -9.78
C LEU A 62 -10.46 -10.70 -9.36
N ASP A 63 -10.48 -11.21 -8.14
CA ASP A 63 -11.67 -11.79 -7.56
C ASP A 63 -12.58 -10.66 -7.05
N THR A 64 -13.67 -10.43 -7.75
CA THR A 64 -14.69 -9.44 -7.39
C THR A 64 -15.91 -10.08 -6.72
N SER A 65 -15.84 -11.37 -6.36
CA SER A 65 -16.95 -12.03 -5.71
C SER A 65 -17.17 -11.50 -4.29
N LEU A 66 -18.42 -11.12 -3.99
CA LEU A 66 -18.84 -10.67 -2.67
C LEU A 66 -19.48 -11.83 -1.86
N THR A 67 -19.04 -13.05 -2.11
CA THR A 67 -19.59 -14.24 -1.44
C THR A 67 -18.89 -14.51 -0.12
N ILE A 68 -19.57 -15.22 0.78
CA ILE A 68 -18.98 -15.67 2.06
C ILE A 68 -17.71 -16.51 1.88
N LYS A 69 -17.49 -17.08 0.70
CA LYS A 69 -16.29 -17.85 0.38
C LYS A 69 -15.00 -17.03 0.46
N ASN A 70 -15.10 -15.70 0.29
CA ASN A 70 -13.97 -14.76 0.34
C ASN A 70 -13.79 -14.09 1.71
N TYR A 71 -14.46 -14.57 2.77
CA TYR A 71 -14.35 -14.00 4.11
C TYR A 71 -12.90 -13.95 4.62
N TYR A 72 -12.06 -14.90 4.20
CA TYR A 72 -10.66 -15.00 4.60
C TYR A 72 -9.80 -13.81 4.12
N SER A 73 -10.18 -13.17 3.03
CA SER A 73 -9.51 -11.97 2.51
C SER A 73 -10.08 -10.66 3.09
N PHE A 74 -11.22 -10.72 3.82
CA PHE A 74 -11.84 -9.56 4.45
C PHE A 74 -11.17 -9.21 5.78
N ASN A 75 -9.87 -8.96 5.74
CA ASN A 75 -9.05 -8.57 6.87
C ASN A 75 -8.23 -7.30 6.56
N PHE A 76 -7.39 -6.83 7.50
CA PHE A 76 -6.60 -5.61 7.34
C PHE A 76 -5.52 -5.69 6.25
N LEU A 77 -5.13 -6.90 5.86
CA LEU A 77 -4.14 -7.15 4.82
C LEU A 77 -4.78 -7.30 3.43
N LYS A 78 -6.10 -7.55 3.37
CA LYS A 78 -6.85 -7.89 2.15
C LYS A 78 -6.30 -9.13 1.42
N LYS A 79 -5.78 -10.08 2.18
CA LYS A 79 -5.24 -11.36 1.67
C LYS A 79 -5.46 -12.47 2.68
N ASP A 80 -5.24 -13.71 2.27
CA ASP A 80 -5.20 -14.84 3.19
C ASP A 80 -4.09 -14.62 4.23
N ASN A 81 -4.46 -14.66 5.50
CA ASN A 81 -3.57 -14.43 6.62
C ASN A 81 -3.62 -15.54 7.68
N PHE A 82 -4.17 -16.70 7.37
CA PHE A 82 -4.28 -17.81 8.34
C PHE A 82 -2.93 -18.36 8.81
N HIS A 83 -1.90 -18.21 7.99
CA HIS A 83 -0.52 -18.58 8.34
C HIS A 83 0.24 -17.47 9.08
N LEU A 84 -0.39 -16.36 9.38
CA LEU A 84 0.25 -15.19 9.99
C LEU A 84 -0.27 -14.99 11.41
N LEU A 85 0.64 -15.09 12.39
CA LEU A 85 0.36 -14.74 13.77
C LEU A 85 0.65 -13.25 14.00
N LYS A 86 -0.41 -12.50 14.28
CA LYS A 86 -0.34 -11.07 14.58
C LYS A 86 0.40 -10.81 15.88
N SER A 87 1.27 -9.80 15.89
CA SER A 87 1.91 -9.25 17.09
C SER A 87 0.90 -8.44 17.96
N ASN A 88 1.38 -7.55 18.78
CA ASN A 88 0.61 -6.76 19.75
C ASN A 88 -0.39 -5.77 19.12
N ASN A 89 -0.24 -5.43 17.86
CA ASN A 89 -1.16 -4.53 17.15
C ASN A 89 -1.28 -4.91 15.67
N VAL A 90 -2.40 -4.55 15.04
CA VAL A 90 -2.59 -4.69 13.58
C VAL A 90 -1.62 -3.79 12.83
N GLY A 91 -1.13 -4.24 11.68
CA GLY A 91 -0.20 -3.48 10.86
C GLY A 91 1.26 -3.51 11.35
N ARG A 92 1.54 -4.05 12.54
CA ARG A 92 2.90 -4.30 13.01
C ARG A 92 3.44 -5.61 12.40
N PHE A 93 4.49 -6.16 12.94
CA PHE A 93 5.05 -7.41 12.44
C PHE A 93 4.13 -8.60 12.71
N TYR A 94 4.24 -9.60 11.86
CA TYR A 94 3.57 -10.89 11.96
C TYR A 94 4.62 -11.99 11.94
N ASN A 95 4.42 -12.99 12.79
CA ASN A 95 5.19 -14.21 12.70
C ASN A 95 4.54 -15.17 11.71
N THR A 96 5.33 -15.73 10.80
CA THR A 96 4.85 -16.76 9.90
C THR A 96 4.81 -18.10 10.62
N LEU A 97 3.67 -18.81 10.52
CA LEU A 97 3.50 -20.16 11.06
C LEU A 97 4.02 -21.23 10.07
N THR A 98 4.33 -20.83 8.86
CA THR A 98 4.92 -21.66 7.80
C THR A 98 6.39 -21.32 7.64
N TYR A 99 7.20 -22.34 7.35
CA TYR A 99 8.60 -22.14 7.02
C TYR A 99 8.73 -21.75 5.54
N GLU A 100 9.40 -20.62 5.29
CA GLU A 100 9.74 -20.17 3.95
C GLU A 100 11.27 -20.18 3.78
N ILE A 101 11.73 -20.81 2.69
CA ILE A 101 13.14 -20.77 2.34
C ILE A 101 13.48 -19.36 1.83
N GLN A 102 14.34 -18.66 2.57
CA GLN A 102 14.86 -17.38 2.11
C GLN A 102 15.74 -17.59 0.88
N LYS A 103 15.39 -16.95 -0.22
CA LYS A 103 16.14 -17.01 -1.48
C LYS A 103 17.27 -15.98 -1.56
N ASP A 104 17.25 -15.01 -0.67
CA ASP A 104 18.25 -13.94 -0.65
C ASP A 104 19.50 -14.40 0.10
N ASN A 105 20.67 -14.33 -0.56
CA ASN A 105 21.94 -14.72 0.04
C ASN A 105 22.48 -13.68 1.04
N LEU A 106 21.94 -12.47 1.04
CA LEU A 106 22.35 -11.40 1.93
C LEU A 106 21.14 -10.89 2.73
N PRO A 107 21.34 -10.55 4.01
CA PRO A 107 20.27 -9.95 4.80
C PRO A 107 19.89 -8.60 4.19
N LYS A 108 18.59 -8.33 4.17
CA LYS A 108 18.10 -7.00 3.77
C LYS A 108 18.57 -5.97 4.78
N LEU A 109 19.14 -4.87 4.29
CA LEU A 109 19.53 -3.76 5.14
C LEU A 109 18.31 -2.98 5.62
N GLY A 110 18.35 -2.56 6.88
CA GLY A 110 17.37 -1.66 7.46
C GLY A 110 16.05 -2.32 7.82
N TYR A 111 14.99 -1.54 7.66
CA TYR A 111 13.63 -1.93 7.98
C TYR A 111 13.10 -2.97 7.00
N SER A 112 13.23 -4.22 7.32
CA SER A 112 12.82 -5.32 6.44
C SER A 112 12.16 -6.47 7.19
N ALA A 113 12.22 -6.44 8.51
CA ALA A 113 11.73 -7.55 9.31
C ALA A 113 10.20 -7.59 9.30
N ASN A 114 9.63 -8.64 8.69
CA ASN A 114 8.25 -9.08 8.85
C ASN A 114 7.17 -8.01 8.61
N ASP A 115 7.41 -7.05 7.73
CA ASP A 115 6.43 -6.01 7.45
C ASP A 115 5.49 -6.40 6.32
N VAL A 116 4.46 -7.14 6.67
CA VAL A 116 3.42 -7.58 5.73
C VAL A 116 2.58 -6.42 5.16
N MET A 117 2.70 -5.22 5.73
CA MET A 117 2.03 -4.01 5.23
C MET A 117 2.85 -3.27 4.18
N LEU A 118 4.16 -3.54 4.09
CA LEU A 118 5.05 -2.91 3.12
C LEU A 118 4.70 -3.38 1.71
N ILE A 119 4.36 -2.44 0.84
CA ILE A 119 4.18 -2.72 -0.57
C ILE A 119 5.56 -2.83 -1.20
N GLN A 120 5.87 -4.00 -1.74
CA GLN A 120 7.09 -4.25 -2.50
C GLN A 120 6.90 -3.83 -3.95
N ARG A 121 7.99 -3.72 -4.70
CA ARG A 121 7.95 -3.43 -6.14
C ARG A 121 7.13 -4.46 -6.91
N GLU A 122 7.31 -5.72 -6.56
CA GLU A 122 6.67 -6.88 -7.18
C GLU A 122 5.15 -6.90 -6.97
N ASP A 123 4.66 -6.21 -5.92
CA ASP A 123 3.23 -6.08 -5.60
C ASP A 123 2.53 -5.01 -6.46
N ILE A 124 3.29 -4.23 -7.24
CA ILE A 124 2.72 -3.17 -8.06
C ILE A 124 2.04 -3.75 -9.28
N LEU A 125 0.73 -3.51 -9.36
CA LEU A 125 -0.08 -3.93 -10.48
C LEU A 125 -0.40 -2.75 -11.40
N PHE A 126 -0.26 -2.99 -12.68
CA PHE A 126 -0.77 -2.15 -13.74
C PHE A 126 -2.13 -2.67 -14.17
N SER A 127 -2.94 -1.81 -14.73
CA SER A 127 -4.29 -2.18 -15.16
C SER A 127 -4.54 -1.82 -16.62
N LYS A 128 -5.45 -2.57 -17.24
CA LYS A 128 -6.11 -2.25 -18.49
C LYS A 128 -7.58 -2.58 -18.29
N VAL A 129 -8.43 -1.57 -18.31
CA VAL A 129 -9.84 -1.71 -17.92
C VAL A 129 -10.73 -1.18 -19.04
N ALA A 130 -11.84 -1.87 -19.32
CA ALA A 130 -12.83 -1.37 -20.30
C ALA A 130 -13.69 -0.24 -19.72
N TYR A 131 -13.80 -0.19 -18.38
CA TYR A 131 -14.61 0.78 -17.64
C TYR A 131 -13.80 1.30 -16.46
N PRO A 132 -14.03 2.56 -16.01
CA PRO A 132 -13.45 3.03 -14.77
C PRO A 132 -13.82 2.11 -13.60
N LEU A 133 -12.84 1.74 -12.79
CA LEU A 133 -13.03 0.93 -11.60
C LEU A 133 -12.65 1.73 -10.36
N THR A 134 -13.56 1.77 -9.39
CA THR A 134 -13.31 2.31 -8.06
C THR A 134 -13.54 1.22 -7.02
N GLU A 135 -12.57 1.02 -6.14
CA GLU A 135 -12.70 0.17 -4.98
C GLU A 135 -12.48 1.01 -3.73
N LEU A 136 -13.42 0.95 -2.80
CA LEU A 136 -13.34 1.59 -1.50
C LEU A 136 -13.50 0.52 -0.42
N PHE A 137 -12.50 0.37 0.41
CA PHE A 137 -12.51 -0.57 1.52
C PHE A 137 -12.29 0.18 2.82
N PHE A 138 -13.20 -0.03 3.76
CA PHE A 138 -13.10 0.55 5.10
C PHE A 138 -13.29 -0.54 6.14
N LYS A 139 -12.46 -0.53 7.18
CA LYS A 139 -12.58 -1.45 8.30
C LYS A 139 -12.18 -0.75 9.61
N SER A 140 -13.04 -0.85 10.62
CA SER A 140 -12.70 -0.39 11.97
C SER A 140 -11.71 -1.34 12.62
N VAL A 141 -10.82 -0.78 13.43
CA VAL A 141 -9.85 -1.53 14.24
C VAL A 141 -10.30 -1.50 15.69
N TYR A 142 -10.19 -2.63 16.38
CA TYR A 142 -10.38 -2.68 17.82
C TYR A 142 -9.39 -1.72 18.51
N SER A 143 -9.80 -1.04 19.57
CA SER A 143 -9.03 -0.02 20.29
C SER A 143 -8.67 1.19 19.43
N GLN A 144 -9.69 1.94 19.00
CA GLN A 144 -9.58 3.25 18.36
C GLN A 144 -8.67 3.27 17.12
N GLY A 145 -9.20 2.81 16.02
CA GLY A 145 -8.48 2.87 14.77
C GLY A 145 -9.35 2.55 13.58
N GLN A 146 -8.77 2.75 12.41
CA GLN A 146 -9.44 2.49 11.15
C GLN A 146 -8.44 2.19 10.04
N LEU A 147 -8.87 1.35 9.12
CA LEU A 147 -8.25 1.14 7.82
C LEU A 147 -9.14 1.76 6.74
N THR A 148 -8.55 2.58 5.91
CA THR A 148 -9.14 3.07 4.66
C THR A 148 -8.23 2.67 3.52
N ASP A 149 -8.78 2.05 2.49
CA ASP A 149 -8.06 1.65 1.28
C ASP A 149 -8.93 2.04 0.08
N ALA A 150 -8.43 2.96 -0.73
CA ALA A 150 -9.10 3.48 -1.91
C ALA A 150 -8.24 3.21 -3.15
N TYR A 151 -8.84 2.65 -4.17
CA TYR A 151 -8.22 2.40 -5.46
C TYR A 151 -9.12 2.91 -6.58
N PHE A 152 -8.53 3.58 -7.54
CA PHE A 152 -9.20 4.06 -8.74
C PHE A 152 -8.33 3.78 -9.95
N THR A 153 -8.93 3.30 -11.03
CA THR A 153 -8.27 3.15 -12.34
C THR A 153 -9.21 3.46 -13.49
N SER A 154 -8.68 4.06 -14.52
CA SER A 154 -9.40 4.37 -15.75
C SER A 154 -8.45 4.42 -16.95
N ASN A 155 -8.98 4.11 -18.12
CA ASN A 155 -8.29 4.40 -19.37
C ASN A 155 -8.59 5.85 -19.77
N LEU A 156 -7.53 6.61 -20.08
CA LEU A 156 -7.66 7.93 -20.70
C LEU A 156 -7.94 7.81 -22.21
N ASN A 157 -7.39 6.77 -22.84
CA ASN A 157 -7.67 6.34 -24.21
C ASN A 157 -7.37 4.85 -24.33
N GLU A 158 -7.49 4.28 -25.55
CA GLU A 158 -7.27 2.84 -25.79
C GLU A 158 -5.87 2.35 -25.42
N SER A 159 -4.88 3.24 -25.47
CA SER A 159 -3.47 2.90 -25.22
C SER A 159 -2.96 3.33 -23.85
N LEU A 160 -3.66 4.20 -23.14
CA LEU A 160 -3.17 4.81 -21.90
C LEU A 160 -4.12 4.55 -20.73
N ASN A 161 -3.65 3.83 -19.77
CA ASN A 161 -4.31 3.61 -18.47
C ASN A 161 -3.55 4.32 -17.34
N PHE A 162 -4.28 4.78 -16.36
CA PHE A 162 -3.70 5.26 -15.10
C PHE A 162 -4.45 4.70 -13.89
N SER A 163 -3.77 4.62 -12.76
CA SER A 163 -4.40 4.30 -11.49
C SER A 163 -3.87 5.17 -10.35
N LEU A 164 -4.72 5.35 -9.36
CA LEU A 164 -4.41 6.01 -8.09
C LEU A 164 -4.84 5.10 -6.95
N ALA A 165 -4.00 4.95 -5.94
CA ALA A 165 -4.31 4.18 -4.75
C ALA A 165 -3.85 4.93 -3.50
N PHE A 166 -4.67 4.90 -2.47
CA PHE A 166 -4.34 5.44 -1.16
C PHE A 166 -4.80 4.47 -0.08
N LYS A 167 -3.87 4.04 0.77
CA LYS A 167 -4.16 3.18 1.91
C LYS A 167 -3.61 3.81 3.18
N ALA A 168 -4.46 3.91 4.18
CA ALA A 168 -4.07 4.40 5.50
C ALA A 168 -4.63 3.50 6.59
N LEU A 169 -3.78 3.16 7.56
CA LEU A 169 -4.17 2.41 8.74
C LEU A 169 -3.71 3.20 9.98
N ARG A 170 -4.59 3.29 10.96
CA ARG A 170 -4.28 3.80 12.30
C ARG A 170 -4.83 2.83 13.33
N SER A 171 -4.04 2.53 14.35
CA SER A 171 -4.45 1.71 15.49
C SER A 171 -3.64 2.09 16.73
N LEU A 172 -4.30 2.28 17.85
CA LEU A 172 -3.61 2.52 19.14
C LEU A 172 -3.04 1.24 19.73
N GLY A 173 -3.61 0.08 19.38
CA GLY A 173 -3.26 -1.20 19.98
C GLY A 173 -3.89 -1.40 21.37
N THR A 174 -3.64 -2.56 21.94
CA THR A 174 -4.21 -2.97 23.24
C THR A 174 -3.27 -2.74 24.42
N PHE A 175 -1.98 -2.68 24.17
CA PHE A 175 -0.97 -2.41 25.19
C PHE A 175 -0.56 -0.94 25.19
N GLN A 176 0.03 -0.48 26.30
CA GLN A 176 0.65 0.84 26.35
C GLN A 176 1.74 0.98 25.28
N ASN A 177 1.91 2.19 24.76
CA ASN A 177 2.91 2.55 23.76
C ASN A 177 2.98 1.58 22.55
N SER A 178 1.80 1.17 22.01
CA SER A 178 1.71 0.23 20.91
C SER A 178 1.08 0.81 19.64
N PHE A 179 1.05 2.12 19.52
CA PHE A 179 0.52 2.83 18.35
C PHE A 179 1.17 2.36 17.04
N PHE A 180 0.33 2.24 16.02
CA PHE A 180 0.73 2.03 14.64
C PHE A 180 -0.04 2.95 13.70
N GLY A 181 0.68 3.65 12.83
CA GLY A 181 0.14 4.46 11.75
C GLY A 181 0.82 4.14 10.43
N SER A 182 0.06 4.02 9.36
CA SER A 182 0.61 3.90 8.01
C SER A 182 -0.11 4.80 7.02
N LYS A 183 0.63 5.28 6.03
CA LYS A 183 0.10 6.01 4.87
C LYS A 183 0.85 5.53 3.64
N GLN A 184 0.12 5.07 2.65
CA GLN A 184 0.66 4.54 1.40
C GLN A 184 -0.07 5.19 0.24
N PHE A 185 0.66 5.82 -0.65
CA PHE A 185 0.15 6.41 -1.88
C PHE A 185 0.85 5.76 -3.06
N ARG A 186 0.08 5.35 -4.05
CA ARG A 186 0.59 4.74 -5.27
C ARG A 186 -0.13 5.32 -6.48
N THR A 187 0.63 5.59 -7.51
CA THR A 187 0.09 5.88 -8.83
C THR A 187 0.80 5.03 -9.88
N THR A 188 0.06 4.53 -10.83
CA THR A 188 0.61 3.79 -11.97
C THR A 188 0.13 4.41 -13.27
N LEU A 189 0.94 4.27 -14.30
CA LEU A 189 0.62 4.65 -15.66
C LEU A 189 1.14 3.54 -16.58
N ASN A 190 0.27 3.07 -17.46
CA ASN A 190 0.60 2.07 -18.46
C ASN A 190 0.21 2.62 -19.84
N TYR A 191 1.20 2.85 -20.68
CA TYR A 191 1.02 3.23 -22.06
C TYR A 191 1.42 2.07 -22.97
N ASN A 192 0.51 1.65 -23.82
CA ASN A 192 0.70 0.55 -24.75
C ASN A 192 0.44 1.03 -26.19
N GLY A 193 1.45 1.69 -26.77
CA GLY A 193 1.44 2.15 -28.17
C GLY A 193 2.09 1.15 -29.11
N GLU A 194 1.94 1.37 -30.42
CA GLU A 194 2.47 0.47 -31.45
C GLU A 194 4.00 0.35 -31.48
N LYS A 195 4.71 1.43 -31.13
CA LYS A 195 6.18 1.49 -31.16
C LYS A 195 6.81 1.60 -29.79
N ILE A 196 6.04 2.03 -28.80
CA ILE A 196 6.56 2.30 -27.45
C ILE A 196 5.57 1.73 -26.46
N VAL A 197 6.07 0.92 -25.51
CA VAL A 197 5.33 0.49 -24.34
C VAL A 197 6.01 1.09 -23.12
N THR A 198 5.27 1.86 -22.32
CA THR A 198 5.80 2.52 -21.11
C THR A 198 5.03 2.06 -19.89
N LYS A 199 5.75 1.62 -18.87
CA LYS A 199 5.24 1.37 -17.53
C LYS A 199 5.88 2.31 -16.55
N PHE A 200 5.07 3.03 -15.82
CA PHE A 200 5.53 3.95 -14.78
C PHE A 200 4.78 3.69 -13.49
N PHE A 201 5.45 3.72 -12.36
CA PHE A 201 4.81 3.88 -11.07
C PHE A 201 5.60 4.78 -10.13
N TYR A 202 4.86 5.40 -9.25
CA TYR A 202 5.38 6.08 -8.08
C TYR A 202 4.70 5.52 -6.84
N LEU A 203 5.51 5.11 -5.86
CA LEU A 203 5.07 4.63 -4.55
C LEU A 203 5.68 5.52 -3.48
N SER A 204 4.85 6.00 -2.57
CA SER A 204 5.29 6.68 -1.35
C SER A 204 4.60 6.04 -0.16
N GLN A 205 5.39 5.52 0.78
CA GLN A 205 4.85 4.88 1.97
C GLN A 205 5.59 5.34 3.22
N SER A 206 4.83 5.50 4.29
CA SER A 206 5.35 5.88 5.60
C SER A 206 4.66 5.07 6.69
N PHE A 207 5.45 4.69 7.69
CA PHE A 207 4.99 3.95 8.85
C PHE A 207 5.51 4.65 10.10
N GLU A 208 4.63 4.86 11.05
CA GLU A 208 4.93 5.41 12.37
C GLU A 208 4.56 4.36 13.42
N ARG A 209 5.46 4.10 14.32
CA ARG A 209 5.29 3.09 15.37
C ARG A 209 5.81 3.60 16.69
N ASN A 210 5.05 3.29 17.73
CA ASN A 210 5.58 3.35 19.08
C ASN A 210 6.11 1.97 19.45
N GLU A 211 7.31 1.90 19.97
CA GLU A 211 7.95 0.66 20.40
C GLU A 211 7.88 0.56 21.92
N ASN A 212 7.28 -0.51 22.43
CA ASN A 212 7.08 -0.68 23.87
C ASN A 212 8.09 -1.63 24.55
N GLY A 213 8.97 -2.28 23.80
CA GLY A 213 9.98 -3.17 24.34
C GLY A 213 9.46 -4.43 25.05
N GLY A 214 8.13 -4.67 24.99
CA GLY A 214 7.47 -5.75 25.74
C GLY A 214 7.06 -5.36 27.15
N LEU A 215 6.42 -6.29 27.86
CA LEU A 215 5.98 -6.09 29.24
C LEU A 215 7.17 -6.08 30.22
N THR A 216 7.04 -5.34 31.32
CA THR A 216 7.96 -5.46 32.45
C THR A 216 7.76 -6.80 33.16
N SER A 217 8.79 -7.28 33.92
CA SER A 217 8.67 -8.53 34.68
C SER A 217 7.51 -8.51 35.66
N ALA A 218 7.35 -7.39 36.39
CA ALA A 218 6.22 -7.20 37.28
C ALA A 218 4.85 -7.26 36.58
N SER A 219 4.75 -6.74 35.35
CA SER A 219 3.51 -6.83 34.57
C SER A 219 3.22 -8.24 34.09
N ILE A 220 4.25 -9.04 33.84
CA ILE A 220 4.08 -10.46 33.49
C ILE A 220 3.54 -11.23 34.71
N GLU A 221 4.15 -11.04 35.89
CA GLU A 221 3.69 -11.65 37.14
C GLU A 221 2.25 -11.23 37.49
N ASN A 222 1.91 -9.95 37.32
CA ASN A 222 0.56 -9.45 37.54
C ASN A 222 -0.45 -10.09 36.59
N TYR A 223 -0.11 -10.26 35.31
CA TYR A 223 -0.97 -10.89 34.34
C TYR A 223 -1.17 -12.39 34.63
N GLU A 224 -0.10 -13.07 35.05
CA GLU A 224 -0.13 -14.51 35.41
C GLU A 224 -0.81 -14.77 36.75
N SER A 225 -1.00 -13.75 37.61
CA SER A 225 -1.69 -13.86 38.89
C SER A 225 -3.21 -14.06 38.75
N GLU A 226 -3.76 -13.92 37.54
CA GLU A 226 -5.20 -13.96 37.24
C GLU A 226 -6.03 -12.94 38.03
N ASP A 227 -5.42 -11.85 38.51
CA ASP A 227 -6.12 -10.76 39.16
C ASP A 227 -6.95 -9.99 38.11
N PRO A 228 -8.28 -9.88 38.25
CA PRO A 228 -9.16 -9.19 37.31
C PRO A 228 -8.76 -7.75 37.00
N ILE A 229 -8.02 -7.09 37.87
CA ILE A 229 -7.50 -5.71 37.63
C ILE A 229 -6.55 -5.71 36.43
N PHE A 230 -5.79 -6.78 36.22
CA PHE A 230 -4.77 -6.89 35.16
C PHE A 230 -5.24 -7.60 33.89
N ASP A 231 -6.51 -8.05 33.83
CA ASP A 231 -7.12 -8.60 32.60
C ASP A 231 -7.10 -7.57 31.46
N GLU A 232 -7.20 -6.30 31.79
CA GLU A 232 -7.13 -5.22 30.85
C GLU A 232 -5.67 -4.93 30.46
N ARG A 233 -5.27 -5.32 29.27
CA ARG A 233 -3.89 -5.19 28.76
C ARG A 233 -3.34 -3.79 28.73
N SER A 234 -4.19 -2.77 28.71
CA SER A 234 -3.79 -1.35 28.78
C SER A 234 -3.24 -0.95 30.15
N LYS A 235 -3.52 -1.73 31.19
CA LYS A 235 -3.02 -1.50 32.57
C LYS A 235 -1.66 -2.10 32.83
N LEU A 236 -1.16 -2.94 31.92
CA LEU A 236 0.14 -3.59 32.03
C LEU A 236 1.26 -2.62 31.61
N ASN A 237 2.22 -2.41 32.49
CA ASN A 237 3.37 -1.54 32.20
C ASN A 237 4.31 -2.18 31.20
N VAL A 238 4.85 -1.35 30.34
CA VAL A 238 5.78 -1.72 29.28
C VAL A 238 7.19 -1.20 29.57
N LYS A 239 8.19 -1.78 28.91
CA LYS A 239 9.59 -1.41 29.13
C LYS A 239 9.95 -0.03 28.58
N PHE A 240 9.34 0.36 27.45
CA PHE A 240 9.59 1.65 26.82
C PHE A 240 8.27 2.41 26.66
N GLU A 241 8.24 3.65 27.14
CA GLU A 241 7.06 4.51 27.08
C GLU A 241 7.18 5.59 26.01
N ASP A 242 8.39 5.88 25.53
CA ASP A 242 8.74 7.01 24.67
C ASP A 242 9.44 6.62 23.36
N ALA A 243 9.72 5.35 23.16
CA ALA A 243 10.41 4.88 21.97
C ALA A 243 9.51 4.90 20.73
N LYS A 244 10.03 5.47 19.63
CA LYS A 244 9.33 5.62 18.35
C LYS A 244 10.19 5.17 17.18
N ASN A 245 9.57 4.57 16.18
CA ASN A 245 10.21 4.22 14.94
C ASN A 245 9.40 4.79 13.75
N ASN A 246 10.07 5.54 12.90
CA ASN A 246 9.49 6.14 11.70
C ASN A 246 10.22 5.63 10.47
N TYR A 247 9.49 4.97 9.59
CA TYR A 247 10.00 4.50 8.31
C TYR A 247 9.32 5.24 7.17
N GLN A 248 10.10 5.63 6.17
CA GLN A 248 9.61 6.26 4.95
C GLN A 248 10.32 5.66 3.74
N GLN A 249 9.56 5.32 2.71
CA GLN A 249 10.10 4.84 1.46
C GLN A 249 9.40 5.54 0.28
N ARG A 250 10.17 5.83 -0.75
CA ARG A 250 9.69 6.34 -2.03
C ARG A 250 10.37 5.60 -3.14
N ILE A 251 9.58 5.12 -4.08
CA ILE A 251 10.06 4.42 -5.27
C ILE A 251 9.50 5.15 -6.49
N PHE A 252 10.37 5.47 -7.41
CA PHE A 252 10.06 5.98 -8.73
C PHE A 252 10.60 4.98 -9.74
N TYR A 253 9.72 4.45 -10.57
CA TYR A 253 10.05 3.43 -11.55
C TYR A 253 9.50 3.81 -12.93
N LEU A 254 10.34 3.72 -13.95
CA LEU A 254 9.98 3.94 -15.34
C LEU A 254 10.63 2.85 -16.21
N LYS A 255 9.82 2.14 -16.95
CA LYS A 255 10.28 1.16 -17.95
C LYS A 255 9.71 1.53 -19.30
N ASN A 256 10.59 1.68 -20.28
CA ASN A 256 10.24 1.89 -21.67
C ASN A 256 10.72 0.70 -22.49
N ASN A 257 9.89 0.25 -23.39
CA ASN A 257 10.24 -0.69 -24.45
C ASN A 257 9.97 -0.02 -25.79
N PHE A 258 11.03 0.14 -26.59
CA PHE A 258 10.98 0.71 -27.92
C PHE A 258 11.06 -0.43 -28.94
N MET A 259 9.97 -0.69 -29.65
CA MET A 259 9.91 -1.67 -30.73
C MET A 259 10.40 -1.01 -32.02
N LEU A 260 11.67 -1.16 -32.35
CA LEU A 260 12.31 -0.48 -33.47
C LEU A 260 12.10 -1.19 -34.81
N SER A 261 11.91 -2.51 -34.80
CA SER A 261 11.57 -3.31 -35.97
C SER A 261 10.68 -4.48 -35.59
N ASN A 262 9.58 -4.65 -36.29
CA ASN A 262 8.65 -5.74 -36.09
C ASN A 262 8.45 -6.51 -37.41
N LYS A 263 9.55 -6.93 -38.04
CA LYS A 263 9.48 -7.83 -39.21
C LYS A 263 9.37 -9.27 -38.72
N LYS A 264 8.58 -10.06 -39.42
CA LYS A 264 8.16 -11.44 -39.09
C LYS A 264 9.33 -12.38 -38.66
N ASN A 265 10.57 -12.06 -38.97
CA ASN A 265 11.78 -12.85 -38.64
C ASN A 265 12.85 -12.10 -37.82
N ASN A 266 12.74 -10.78 -37.64
CA ASN A 266 13.71 -10.00 -36.88
C ASN A 266 12.99 -8.91 -36.10
N SER A 267 12.76 -9.12 -34.82
CA SER A 267 12.32 -8.07 -33.90
C SER A 267 13.55 -7.41 -33.27
N PHE A 268 13.55 -6.10 -33.21
CA PHE A 268 14.60 -5.35 -32.53
C PHE A 268 13.93 -4.45 -31.49
N ASP A 269 14.16 -4.78 -30.22
CA ASP A 269 13.57 -4.10 -29.07
C ASP A 269 14.66 -3.49 -28.18
N LEU A 270 14.49 -2.23 -27.84
CA LEU A 270 15.33 -1.53 -26.87
C LEU A 270 14.56 -1.34 -25.58
N TYR A 271 15.06 -1.92 -24.51
CA TYR A 271 14.53 -1.75 -23.16
C TYR A 271 15.34 -0.72 -22.39
N HIS A 272 14.66 0.20 -21.76
CA HIS A 272 15.24 1.15 -20.83
C HIS A 272 14.49 1.12 -19.51
N VAL A 273 15.19 0.92 -18.41
CA VAL A 273 14.63 0.92 -17.05
C VAL A 273 15.35 1.98 -16.22
N PHE A 274 14.60 2.90 -15.70
CA PHE A 274 15.04 3.85 -14.68
C PHE A 274 14.32 3.56 -13.38
N ASP A 275 15.09 3.38 -12.31
CA ASP A 275 14.60 3.03 -11.00
C ASP A 275 15.32 3.85 -9.94
N PHE A 276 14.56 4.57 -9.15
CA PHE A 276 15.08 5.36 -8.04
C PHE A 276 14.29 5.07 -6.78
N GLU A 277 14.99 4.60 -5.74
CA GLU A 277 14.42 4.31 -4.45
C GLU A 277 15.14 5.09 -3.37
N THR A 278 14.38 5.63 -2.43
CA THR A 278 14.90 6.16 -1.18
C THR A 278 14.14 5.56 -0.01
N SER A 279 14.86 5.06 0.99
CA SER A 279 14.30 4.63 2.27
C SER A 279 15.00 5.36 3.41
N ASN A 280 14.24 5.68 4.42
CA ASN A 280 14.68 6.39 5.60
C ASN A 280 14.03 5.75 6.83
N ASN A 281 14.83 5.30 7.76
CA ASN A 281 14.38 4.76 9.04
C ASN A 281 14.98 5.58 10.18
N ARG A 282 14.15 5.99 11.12
CA ARG A 282 14.57 6.74 12.29
C ARG A 282 13.92 6.17 13.54
N TYR A 283 14.74 5.63 14.43
CA TYR A 283 14.37 5.27 15.79
C TYR A 283 14.78 6.38 16.73
N THR A 284 13.92 6.73 17.67
CA THR A 284 14.20 7.71 18.73
C THR A 284 13.66 7.20 20.07
N GLN A 285 14.41 7.43 21.13
CA GLN A 285 14.00 7.19 22.50
C GLN A 285 14.62 8.29 23.38
N ASP A 286 13.78 9.12 24.00
CA ASP A 286 14.21 10.30 24.74
C ASP A 286 14.73 9.93 26.14
N ASN A 287 14.18 8.85 26.75
CA ASN A 287 14.57 8.35 28.05
C ASN A 287 14.91 6.86 27.99
N PRO A 288 16.14 6.51 27.59
CA PRO A 288 16.53 5.10 27.51
C PRO A 288 16.45 4.46 28.89
N SER A 289 15.64 3.40 28.98
CA SER A 289 15.46 2.68 30.25
C SER A 289 16.73 1.91 30.62
N PHE A 290 16.88 1.59 31.92
CA PHE A 290 17.93 0.70 32.46
C PHE A 290 17.97 -0.70 31.82
N TYR A 291 17.02 -1.01 30.95
CA TYR A 291 16.99 -2.28 30.23
C TYR A 291 18.27 -2.56 29.42
N TYR A 292 18.92 -1.52 28.91
CA TYR A 292 20.20 -1.65 28.18
C TYR A 292 21.41 -1.85 29.09
N GLY A 293 21.20 -1.98 30.41
CA GLY A 293 22.22 -2.25 31.39
C GLY A 293 23.01 -1.01 31.82
N SER A 294 24.04 -1.21 32.64
CA SER A 294 24.88 -0.14 33.20
C SER A 294 25.60 0.72 32.15
N SER A 295 25.73 0.21 30.95
CA SER A 295 26.32 0.94 29.81
C SER A 295 25.45 2.12 29.32
N ALA A 296 24.17 2.13 29.65
CA ALA A 296 23.24 3.21 29.32
C ALA A 296 23.14 4.30 30.36
N SER A 297 23.83 4.17 31.50
CA SER A 297 23.86 5.20 32.53
C SER A 297 24.59 6.45 32.00
N GLY A 298 23.85 7.56 31.86
CA GLY A 298 24.36 8.81 31.28
C GLY A 298 23.99 9.05 29.83
N ILE A 299 23.27 8.13 29.18
CA ILE A 299 22.67 8.35 27.85
C ILE A 299 21.30 8.99 28.05
N ASN A 300 21.17 10.24 27.61
CA ASN A 300 19.92 10.99 27.75
C ASN A 300 18.97 10.77 26.57
N GLU A 301 19.45 10.30 25.40
CA GLU A 301 18.69 10.08 24.21
C GLU A 301 19.36 8.99 23.37
N ILE A 302 18.55 8.14 22.74
CA ILE A 302 18.98 7.22 21.69
C ILE A 302 18.35 7.67 20.37
N VAL A 303 19.20 7.90 19.38
CA VAL A 303 18.79 8.15 17.99
C VAL A 303 19.54 7.22 17.07
N ASP A 304 18.81 6.36 16.39
CA ASP A 304 19.34 5.55 15.30
C ASP A 304 18.67 5.99 13.99
N HIS A 305 19.47 6.40 13.03
CA HIS A 305 18.97 6.92 11.76
C HIS A 305 19.80 6.41 10.60
N TYR A 306 19.15 5.71 9.69
CA TYR A 306 19.79 5.38 8.44
C TYR A 306 18.96 5.83 7.25
N LYS A 307 19.65 6.12 6.16
CA LYS A 307 19.06 6.50 4.88
C LYS A 307 19.74 5.76 3.76
N LEU A 308 18.95 5.04 2.96
CA LEU A 308 19.41 4.34 1.78
C LEU A 308 18.87 5.04 0.53
N ARG A 309 19.71 5.16 -0.48
CA ARG A 309 19.33 5.63 -1.81
C ARG A 309 19.86 4.67 -2.84
N THR A 310 19.02 4.19 -3.71
CA THR A 310 19.37 3.30 -4.81
C THR A 310 18.95 3.96 -6.11
N LEU A 311 19.86 3.98 -7.07
CA LEU A 311 19.59 4.44 -8.43
C LEU A 311 20.05 3.35 -9.39
N SER A 312 19.16 2.88 -10.22
CA SER A 312 19.45 1.96 -11.31
C SER A 312 19.00 2.58 -12.63
N ASN A 313 19.90 2.56 -13.60
CA ASN A 313 19.64 3.01 -14.97
C ASN A 313 20.20 1.96 -15.92
N LEU A 314 19.32 1.13 -16.47
CA LEU A 314 19.67 -0.02 -17.28
C LEU A 314 19.06 0.10 -18.67
N SER A 315 19.87 -0.12 -19.71
CA SER A 315 19.41 -0.27 -21.08
C SER A 315 19.84 -1.60 -21.64
N LEU A 316 18.93 -2.33 -22.26
CA LEU A 316 19.14 -3.63 -22.88
C LEU A 316 18.61 -3.61 -24.30
N ILE A 317 19.34 -4.26 -25.19
CA ILE A 317 18.95 -4.47 -26.59
C ILE A 317 18.64 -5.96 -26.74
N HIS A 318 17.46 -6.25 -27.28
CA HIS A 318 17.06 -7.60 -27.68
C HIS A 318 16.94 -7.65 -29.21
N ILE A 319 17.61 -8.66 -29.82
CA ILE A 319 17.64 -8.86 -31.27
C ILE A 319 16.97 -10.17 -31.61
#